data_29ba96e0c106e8296f192e506cb2ca6b
#
_entry.id   29ba96e0c106e8296f192e506cb2ca6b
#
_cell.length_a   1.000
_cell.length_b   1.000
_cell.length_c   1.000
_cell.angle_alpha   90.00
_cell.angle_beta   90.00
_cell.angle_gamma   90.00
#
_symmetry.space_group_name_H-M   'P 1'
#
loop_
_entity.id
_entity.type
_entity.pdbx_description
1 polymer ?
#
loop_
_entity_poly.entity_id
_entity_poly.type
_entity_poly.pdbx_seq_one_letter_code
_entity_poly.pdbx_strand_id
1 'polypeptide(L)'
;MKKVLTAITLSLTAVVATSAMAHDYHQNDHDRYQQNHWDHKNDNRWNNNDRYDKYDRYNNRVNPSREWRSGQYLPNQFNSSRYHVNYKNYRQLPKPGKYQQWYKVNGDYVLVNERNNRIIRVIG
;
A
#
# COMPACT_ATOMS: atom_id res chain seq x y z
N MET A 1 50.74 25.33 -17.42
CA MET A 1 49.62 24.63 -16.80
C MET A 1 48.55 25.65 -16.46
N LYS A 2 47.59 25.80 -17.32
CA LYS A 2 46.48 26.73 -17.09
C LYS A 2 45.35 25.96 -16.38
N LYS A 3 45.16 26.25 -15.12
CA LYS A 3 44.04 25.74 -14.35
C LYS A 3 42.80 26.56 -14.73
N VAL A 4 41.93 25.97 -15.48
CA VAL A 4 40.62 26.54 -15.76
C VAL A 4 39.71 26.22 -14.58
N LEU A 5 39.49 27.21 -13.76
CA LEU A 5 38.48 27.19 -12.72
C LEU A 5 37.14 27.47 -13.39
N THR A 6 36.42 26.41 -13.68
CA THR A 6 35.02 26.54 -14.12
C THR A 6 34.18 26.78 -12.87
N ALA A 7 33.85 28.02 -12.65
CA ALA A 7 32.86 28.37 -11.63
C ALA A 7 31.47 27.94 -12.14
N ILE A 8 30.96 26.88 -11.60
CA ILE A 8 29.57 26.50 -11.79
C ILE A 8 28.76 27.37 -10.85
N THR A 9 28.20 28.43 -11.40
CA THR A 9 27.19 29.20 -10.69
C THR A 9 25.91 28.40 -10.71
N LEU A 10 25.62 27.76 -9.61
CA LEU A 10 24.34 27.13 -9.38
C LEU A 10 23.32 28.24 -9.13
N SER A 11 22.63 28.66 -10.16
CA SER A 11 21.48 29.56 -9.99
C SER A 11 20.33 28.74 -9.42
N LEU A 12 20.17 28.83 -8.10
CA LEU A 12 19.01 28.31 -7.41
C LEU A 12 17.82 29.25 -7.73
N THR A 13 17.11 28.96 -8.79
CA THR A 13 15.82 29.60 -9.01
C THR A 13 14.84 28.96 -8.02
N ALA A 14 14.67 29.60 -6.90
CA ALA A 14 13.57 29.29 -6.02
C ALA A 14 12.27 29.64 -6.77
N VAL A 15 11.67 28.67 -7.38
CA VAL A 15 10.28 28.78 -7.83
C VAL A 15 9.43 28.77 -6.57
N VAL A 16 9.16 29.95 -6.07
CA VAL A 16 8.11 30.11 -5.09
C VAL A 16 6.81 29.88 -5.86
N ALA A 17 6.38 28.64 -5.90
CA ALA A 17 5.02 28.35 -6.25
C ALA A 17 4.17 28.89 -5.10
N THR A 18 3.80 30.15 -5.21
CA THR A 18 2.67 30.64 -4.47
C THR A 18 1.47 29.92 -5.03
N SER A 19 1.20 28.73 -4.50
CA SER A 19 -0.10 28.16 -4.63
C SER A 19 -1.03 29.14 -3.94
N ALA A 20 -1.56 30.07 -4.71
CA ALA A 20 -2.75 30.76 -4.30
C ALA A 20 -3.78 29.64 -4.08
N MET A 21 -3.85 29.17 -2.86
CA MET A 21 -4.98 28.42 -2.41
C MET A 21 -6.13 29.40 -2.52
N ALA A 22 -6.77 29.41 -3.68
CA ALA A 22 -8.12 29.90 -3.73
C ALA A 22 -8.87 29.01 -2.73
N HIS A 23 -8.95 29.48 -1.52
CA HIS A 23 -9.95 29.03 -0.61
C HIS A 23 -11.25 29.45 -1.26
N ASP A 24 -11.76 28.57 -2.09
CA ASP A 24 -13.16 28.59 -2.36
C ASP A 24 -13.81 28.41 -0.99
N TYR A 25 -14.06 29.56 -0.38
CA TYR A 25 -15.10 29.62 0.60
C TYR A 25 -16.38 29.32 -0.17
N HIS A 26 -16.62 28.06 -0.38
CA HIS A 26 -17.97 27.62 -0.53
C HIS A 26 -18.64 27.98 0.78
N GLN A 27 -19.12 29.21 0.84
CA GLN A 27 -20.28 29.46 1.65
C GLN A 27 -21.35 28.52 1.09
N ASN A 28 -21.26 27.31 1.54
CA ASN A 28 -22.37 26.42 1.45
C ASN A 28 -23.40 27.00 2.42
N ASP A 29 -24.23 27.87 1.88
CA ASP A 29 -25.52 28.14 2.46
C ASP A 29 -26.30 26.84 2.48
N HIS A 30 -25.86 25.92 3.33
CA HIS A 30 -26.58 24.71 3.64
C HIS A 30 -27.63 24.94 4.70
N ASP A 31 -28.15 26.14 4.75
CA ASP A 31 -29.35 26.42 5.54
C ASP A 31 -30.62 25.82 4.95
N ARG A 32 -30.47 25.01 3.93
CA ARG A 32 -31.50 24.05 3.63
C ARG A 32 -31.33 22.86 4.54
N TYR A 33 -31.76 23.04 5.76
CA TYR A 33 -32.16 21.91 6.56
C TYR A 33 -33.26 21.20 5.78
N GLN A 34 -32.85 20.34 4.90
CA GLN A 34 -33.71 19.26 4.58
C GLN A 34 -33.92 18.57 5.92
N GLN A 35 -35.10 18.68 6.39
CA GLN A 35 -35.59 17.78 7.41
C GLN A 35 -35.33 16.38 6.86
N ASN A 36 -34.16 15.89 7.17
CA ASN A 36 -33.86 14.50 6.94
C ASN A 36 -34.87 13.77 7.79
N HIS A 37 -35.86 13.33 7.13
CA HIS A 37 -36.79 12.37 7.64
C HIS A 37 -35.94 11.19 8.11
N TRP A 38 -35.68 11.18 9.41
CA TRP A 38 -35.03 10.07 10.07
C TRP A 38 -36.05 8.93 10.08
N ASP A 39 -36.26 8.35 8.93
CA ASP A 39 -36.84 7.03 8.90
C ASP A 39 -35.79 6.10 9.52
N HIS A 40 -35.84 6.05 10.84
CA HIS A 40 -35.25 4.95 11.58
C HIS A 40 -36.03 3.69 11.23
N LYS A 41 -35.93 3.28 9.99
CA LYS A 41 -36.10 1.89 9.72
C LYS A 41 -34.90 1.23 10.37
N ASN A 42 -35.15 0.61 11.50
CA ASN A 42 -34.28 -0.36 12.14
C ASN A 42 -34.01 -1.49 11.15
N ASP A 43 -33.32 -1.19 10.07
CA ASP A 43 -32.66 -2.19 9.30
C ASP A 43 -31.42 -2.59 10.09
N ASN A 44 -31.62 -3.39 11.12
CA ASN A 44 -30.60 -4.19 11.76
C ASN A 44 -30.05 -5.23 10.76
N ARG A 45 -29.85 -4.81 9.53
CA ARG A 45 -28.95 -5.48 8.63
C ARG A 45 -27.56 -5.12 9.06
N TRP A 46 -27.07 -5.83 10.05
CA TRP A 46 -25.66 -5.96 10.27
C TRP A 46 -25.08 -6.51 8.97
N ASN A 47 -24.72 -5.59 8.11
CA ASN A 47 -24.04 -5.96 6.89
C ASN A 47 -22.66 -6.42 7.32
N ASN A 48 -22.48 -7.72 7.51
CA ASN A 48 -21.20 -8.32 7.85
C ASN A 48 -20.13 -8.05 6.76
N ASN A 49 -20.53 -7.40 5.67
CA ASN A 49 -19.62 -7.05 4.59
C ASN A 49 -18.66 -5.91 4.98
N ASP A 50 -19.06 -5.02 5.90
CA ASP A 50 -18.22 -3.87 6.29
C ASP A 50 -16.91 -4.31 6.97
N ARG A 51 -16.88 -5.48 7.56
CA ARG A 51 -15.66 -6.04 8.15
C ARG A 51 -14.64 -6.48 7.11
N TYR A 52 -15.12 -7.08 6.02
CA TYR A 52 -14.24 -7.52 4.94
C TYR A 52 -13.61 -6.33 4.22
N ASP A 53 -14.37 -5.30 3.95
CA ASP A 53 -13.88 -4.11 3.26
C ASP A 53 -12.78 -3.38 4.05
N LYS A 54 -12.86 -3.39 5.37
CA LYS A 54 -11.84 -2.77 6.21
C LYS A 54 -10.51 -3.51 6.15
N TYR A 55 -10.55 -4.83 6.20
CA TYR A 55 -9.34 -5.66 6.10
C TYR A 55 -8.73 -5.58 4.71
N ASP A 56 -9.57 -5.59 3.68
CA ASP A 56 -9.10 -5.47 2.31
C ASP A 56 -8.45 -4.12 2.04
N ARG A 57 -8.97 -3.04 2.58
CA ARG A 57 -8.35 -1.72 2.48
C ARG A 57 -7.00 -1.64 3.19
N TYR A 58 -6.88 -2.26 4.35
CA TYR A 58 -5.61 -2.33 5.06
C TYR A 58 -4.59 -3.17 4.29
N ASN A 59 -5.00 -4.34 3.85
CA ASN A 59 -4.14 -5.25 3.11
C ASN A 59 -3.64 -4.65 1.79
N ASN A 60 -4.48 -3.86 1.11
CA ASN A 60 -4.11 -3.20 -0.14
C ASN A 60 -3.10 -2.04 0.04
N ARG A 61 -2.88 -1.58 1.26
CA ARG A 61 -1.92 -0.51 1.56
C ARG A 61 -0.54 -1.01 1.90
N VAL A 62 -0.41 -2.27 2.25
CA VAL A 62 0.88 -2.86 2.61
C VAL A 62 1.76 -2.96 1.38
N ASN A 63 2.99 -2.47 1.50
CA ASN A 63 4.00 -2.59 0.46
C ASN A 63 5.16 -3.47 0.97
N PRO A 64 5.18 -4.76 0.63
CA PRO A 64 6.15 -5.70 1.15
C PRO A 64 7.60 -5.30 0.85
N SER A 65 7.89 -4.79 -0.33
CA SER A 65 9.25 -4.41 -0.71
C SER A 65 9.81 -3.24 0.11
N ARG A 66 8.93 -2.41 0.66
CA ARG A 66 9.32 -1.27 1.52
C ARG A 66 9.28 -1.58 3.00
N GLU A 67 8.29 -2.35 3.42
CA GLU A 67 7.95 -2.54 4.84
C GLU A 67 8.51 -3.83 5.42
N TRP A 68 8.67 -4.87 4.60
CA TRP A 68 9.08 -6.17 5.05
C TRP A 68 10.53 -6.46 4.76
N ARG A 69 11.16 -7.20 5.67
CA ARG A 69 12.56 -7.61 5.57
C ARG A 69 12.71 -9.10 5.84
N SER A 70 13.77 -9.68 5.31
CA SER A 70 14.17 -11.05 5.61
C SER A 70 14.29 -11.26 7.14
N GLY A 71 13.76 -12.37 7.63
CA GLY A 71 13.74 -12.71 9.04
C GLY A 71 12.52 -12.23 9.82
N GLN A 72 11.71 -11.36 9.26
CA GLN A 72 10.43 -10.98 9.85
C GLN A 72 9.38 -12.07 9.65
N TYR A 73 8.37 -12.09 10.52
CA TYR A 73 7.23 -12.96 10.34
C TYR A 73 6.26 -12.40 9.30
N LEU A 74 5.74 -13.29 8.46
CA LEU A 74 4.63 -12.93 7.59
C LEU A 74 3.40 -12.63 8.44
N PRO A 75 2.75 -11.46 8.27
CA PRO A 75 1.51 -11.17 8.98
C PRO A 75 0.43 -12.22 8.70
N ASN A 76 -0.32 -12.60 9.72
CA ASN A 76 -1.31 -13.67 9.64
C ASN A 76 -2.38 -13.45 8.57
N GLN A 77 -2.74 -12.20 8.31
CA GLN A 77 -3.72 -11.87 7.26
C GLN A 77 -3.27 -12.25 5.86
N PHE A 78 -1.98 -12.40 5.63
CA PHE A 78 -1.40 -12.82 4.36
C PHE A 78 -1.00 -14.30 4.33
N ASN A 79 -1.12 -15.00 5.45
CA ASN A 79 -0.84 -16.42 5.55
C ASN A 79 -2.03 -17.26 5.08
N SER A 80 -2.32 -17.17 3.79
CA SER A 80 -3.43 -17.88 3.17
C SER A 80 -3.03 -18.38 1.79
N SER A 81 -3.57 -19.52 1.40
CA SER A 81 -3.32 -20.11 0.08
C SER A 81 -3.73 -19.22 -1.09
N ARG A 82 -4.62 -18.29 -0.88
CA ARG A 82 -5.03 -17.31 -1.92
C ARG A 82 -3.89 -16.40 -2.39
N TYR A 83 -2.86 -16.23 -1.57
CA TYR A 83 -1.66 -15.46 -1.91
C TYR A 83 -0.53 -16.31 -2.51
N HIS A 84 -0.67 -17.63 -2.50
CA HIS A 84 0.33 -18.52 -3.06
C HIS A 84 0.43 -18.34 -4.56
N VAL A 85 1.65 -18.31 -5.07
CA VAL A 85 1.93 -18.29 -6.50
C VAL A 85 2.89 -19.40 -6.89
N ASN A 86 2.71 -19.90 -8.10
CA ASN A 86 3.63 -20.88 -8.66
C ASN A 86 4.80 -20.14 -9.34
N TYR A 87 6.02 -20.36 -8.85
CA TYR A 87 7.21 -19.71 -9.39
C TYR A 87 7.43 -19.99 -10.88
N LYS A 88 6.93 -21.10 -11.41
CA LYS A 88 7.05 -21.46 -12.83
C LYS A 88 6.35 -20.47 -13.75
N ASN A 89 5.35 -19.76 -13.26
CA ASN A 89 4.61 -18.76 -14.02
C ASN A 89 5.31 -17.38 -14.05
N TYR A 90 6.39 -17.21 -13.29
CA TYR A 90 7.09 -15.95 -13.12
C TYR A 90 8.59 -16.14 -13.31
N ARG A 91 9.14 -15.53 -14.35
CA ARG A 91 10.56 -15.68 -14.69
C ARG A 91 11.51 -15.11 -13.63
N GLN A 92 11.08 -14.09 -12.93
CA GLN A 92 11.86 -13.42 -11.89
C GLN A 92 11.94 -14.21 -10.59
N LEU A 93 11.11 -15.22 -10.40
CA LEU A 93 11.08 -16.00 -9.18
C LEU A 93 11.97 -17.23 -9.29
N PRO A 94 13.02 -17.36 -8.46
CA PRO A 94 13.80 -18.57 -8.37
C PRO A 94 12.98 -19.72 -7.79
N LYS A 95 13.41 -20.95 -8.08
CA LYS A 95 12.78 -22.14 -7.50
C LYS A 95 12.87 -22.08 -5.97
N PRO A 96 11.74 -22.20 -5.24
CA PRO A 96 11.77 -22.24 -3.80
C PRO A 96 12.41 -23.53 -3.29
N GLY A 97 13.10 -23.45 -2.17
CA GLY A 97 13.66 -24.62 -1.50
C GLY A 97 12.59 -25.42 -0.75
N LYS A 98 13.05 -26.47 -0.04
CA LYS A 98 12.17 -27.27 0.80
C LYS A 98 11.51 -26.41 1.88
N TYR A 99 10.20 -26.57 2.06
CA TYR A 99 9.36 -25.79 2.98
C TYR A 99 9.30 -24.28 2.67
N GLN A 100 9.59 -23.88 1.46
CA GLN A 100 9.49 -22.50 1.01
C GLN A 100 8.35 -22.35 0.02
N GLN A 101 7.64 -21.24 0.13
CA GLN A 101 6.52 -20.89 -0.77
C GLN A 101 6.60 -19.44 -1.16
N TRP A 102 6.35 -19.17 -2.43
CA TRP A 102 6.17 -17.82 -2.92
C TRP A 102 4.76 -17.33 -2.69
N TYR A 103 4.66 -16.10 -2.18
CA TYR A 103 3.42 -15.35 -1.99
C TYR A 103 3.44 -14.10 -2.86
N LYS A 104 2.30 -13.74 -3.40
CA LYS A 104 2.12 -12.45 -4.08
C LYS A 104 1.24 -11.57 -3.23
N VAL A 105 1.78 -10.44 -2.79
CA VAL A 105 1.08 -9.47 -1.95
C VAL A 105 1.22 -8.10 -2.57
N ASN A 106 0.11 -7.52 -3.00
CA ASN A 106 0.03 -6.18 -3.57
C ASN A 106 1.05 -5.90 -4.70
N GLY A 107 1.28 -6.89 -5.56
CA GLY A 107 2.22 -6.80 -6.67
C GLY A 107 3.66 -7.18 -6.35
N ASP A 108 4.02 -7.35 -5.09
CA ASP A 108 5.34 -7.80 -4.65
C ASP A 108 5.33 -9.31 -4.37
N TYR A 109 6.49 -9.93 -4.51
CA TYR A 109 6.65 -11.35 -4.26
C TYR A 109 7.45 -11.58 -2.99
N VAL A 110 6.96 -12.47 -2.15
CA VAL A 110 7.55 -12.78 -0.85
C VAL A 110 7.80 -14.26 -0.74
N LEU A 111 9.05 -14.65 -0.51
CA LEU A 111 9.41 -16.02 -0.21
C LEU A 111 9.33 -16.27 1.29
N VAL A 112 8.55 -17.24 1.70
CA VAL A 112 8.26 -17.53 3.10
C VAL A 112 8.61 -18.96 3.42
N ASN A 113 9.21 -19.17 4.60
CA ASN A 113 9.37 -20.48 5.16
C ASN A 113 8.08 -20.94 5.84
N GLU A 114 7.46 -21.97 5.31
CA GLU A 114 6.16 -22.46 5.79
C GLU A 114 6.20 -23.08 7.19
N ARG A 115 7.37 -23.51 7.65
CA ARG A 115 7.50 -24.10 8.99
C ARG A 115 7.43 -23.09 10.12
N ASN A 116 8.07 -21.95 9.95
CA ASN A 116 8.17 -20.91 10.97
C ASN A 116 7.53 -19.59 10.57
N ASN A 117 6.93 -19.54 9.39
CA ASN A 117 6.25 -18.36 8.85
C ASN A 117 7.13 -17.11 8.72
N ARG A 118 8.43 -17.30 8.55
CA ARG A 118 9.40 -16.21 8.38
C ARG A 118 9.62 -15.88 6.91
N ILE A 119 9.75 -14.59 6.65
CA ILE A 119 10.10 -14.06 5.33
C ILE A 119 11.58 -14.35 5.08
N ILE A 120 11.89 -14.94 3.93
CA ILE A 120 13.25 -15.23 3.49
C ILE A 120 13.72 -14.15 2.51
N ARG A 121 12.87 -13.75 1.59
CA ARG A 121 13.20 -12.80 0.53
C ARG A 121 11.96 -12.04 0.07
N VAL A 122 12.15 -10.79 -0.31
CA VAL A 122 11.12 -9.96 -0.95
C VAL A 122 11.65 -9.46 -2.29
N ILE A 123 10.84 -9.60 -3.34
CA ILE A 123 11.08 -9.08 -4.68
C ILE A 123 9.94 -8.13 -5.03
N GLY A 124 10.29 -6.89 -5.22
CA GLY A 124 9.33 -5.84 -5.60
C GLY A 124 9.48 -5.37 -7.03
#